data_2e73797df09e815c4ea558a5c552ebb0
#
_entry.id   2e73797df09e815c4ea558a5c552ebb0
#
_cell.length_a   1.000
_cell.length_b   1.000
_cell.length_c   1.000
_cell.angle_alpha   90.00
_cell.angle_beta   90.00
_cell.angle_gamma   90.00
#
_symmetry.space_group_name_H-M   'P 1'
#
loop_
_entity.id
_entity.type
_entity.pdbx_description
1 polymer ?
#
loop_
_entity_poly.entity_id
_entity_poly.type
_entity_poly.pdbx_seq_one_letter_code
_entity_poly.pdbx_strand_id
1 'polypeptide(L)'
;SAASDVYKRQIQKMNAIVPTERTYLKTGVLATWKSRIPWLLLLMVSATFTGSIITSFEDKLASMIILTSFIPMLMDTGGNSGGQASVTVIRALSLNEIDMRDIFKVIWKELRVGLICGTSLAVINFVKVLLVDRLMLGMTGVTLKVDLVISLTLIVEVTLAKMIGCSLPIIAKRLKLDPAVMSSPFVTTIVDAISLLIYFGFATAVLHI
;
A
#
# COMPACT_ATOMS: atom_id res chain seq x y z
N SER A 1 0.74 29.49 -14.98
CA SER A 1 1.72 30.14 -14.06
C SER A 1 2.69 29.09 -13.58
N ALA A 2 3.94 29.49 -13.23
CA ALA A 2 4.98 28.56 -12.76
C ALA A 2 4.50 27.61 -11.62
N ALA A 3 3.71 28.10 -10.69
CA ALA A 3 3.12 27.30 -9.62
C ALA A 3 2.18 26.21 -10.15
N SER A 4 1.37 26.52 -11.16
CA SER A 4 0.48 25.54 -11.81
C SER A 4 1.26 24.44 -12.53
N ASP A 5 2.41 24.76 -13.11
CA ASP A 5 3.22 23.80 -13.86
C ASP A 5 4.03 22.90 -12.92
N VAL A 6 4.50 23.44 -11.79
CA VAL A 6 5.09 22.65 -10.71
C VAL A 6 4.08 21.66 -10.15
N TYR A 7 2.85 22.10 -9.87
CA TYR A 7 1.78 21.24 -9.37
C TYR A 7 1.41 20.11 -10.35
N LYS A 8 1.29 20.42 -11.64
CA LYS A 8 1.02 19.43 -12.68
C LYS A 8 2.13 18.36 -12.75
N ARG A 9 3.39 18.77 -12.71
CA ARG A 9 4.54 17.84 -12.70
C ARG A 9 4.55 16.96 -11.47
N GLN A 10 4.21 17.49 -10.30
CA GLN A 10 4.12 16.70 -9.07
C GLN A 10 3.03 15.64 -9.15
N ILE A 11 1.82 15.98 -9.63
CA ILE A 11 0.75 14.99 -9.83
C ILE A 11 1.19 13.87 -10.75
N GLN A 12 1.85 14.16 -11.87
CA GLN A 12 2.34 13.13 -12.79
C GLN A 12 3.38 12.21 -12.11
N LYS A 13 4.35 12.78 -11.42
CA LYS A 13 5.37 12.01 -10.69
C LYS A 13 4.76 11.14 -9.58
N MET A 14 3.79 11.66 -8.84
CA MET A 14 3.07 10.92 -7.77
C MET A 14 2.25 9.74 -8.31
N ASN A 15 1.96 9.72 -9.61
CA ASN A 15 1.32 8.60 -10.30
C ASN A 15 2.29 7.78 -11.15
N ALA A 16 3.59 7.87 -10.86
CA ALA A 16 4.64 7.14 -11.57
C ALA A 16 4.63 7.38 -13.10
N ILE A 17 4.38 8.63 -13.51
CA ILE A 17 4.39 9.05 -14.91
C ILE A 17 5.52 10.05 -15.12
N VAL A 18 6.32 9.87 -16.15
CA VAL A 18 7.34 10.86 -16.53
C VAL A 18 6.63 12.15 -16.95
N PRO A 19 6.94 13.31 -16.33
CA PRO A 19 6.25 14.56 -16.62
C PRO A 19 6.36 14.98 -18.08
N THR A 20 5.26 15.47 -18.63
CA THR A 20 5.19 16.06 -19.97
C THR A 20 4.61 17.47 -19.90
N GLU A 21 5.15 18.39 -20.71
CA GLU A 21 4.67 19.77 -20.78
C GLU A 21 3.57 19.98 -21.83
N ARG A 22 3.37 18.98 -22.70
CA ARG A 22 2.38 19.04 -23.78
C ARG A 22 0.97 18.81 -23.24
N THR A 23 -0.02 19.45 -23.84
CA THR A 23 -1.43 19.18 -23.56
C THR A 23 -1.78 17.74 -23.96
N TYR A 24 -2.68 17.12 -23.23
CA TYR A 24 -3.02 15.68 -23.37
C TYR A 24 -3.34 15.29 -24.82
N LEU A 25 -4.22 16.02 -25.49
CA LEU A 25 -4.63 15.71 -26.87
C LEU A 25 -3.53 15.99 -27.93
N LYS A 26 -2.55 16.85 -27.63
CA LYS A 26 -1.41 17.14 -28.52
C LYS A 26 -0.23 16.20 -28.30
N THR A 27 -0.29 15.35 -27.27
CA THR A 27 0.74 14.36 -27.01
C THR A 27 0.43 13.11 -27.83
N GLY A 28 1.32 12.74 -28.73
CA GLY A 28 1.16 11.52 -29.54
C GLY A 28 1.18 10.25 -28.69
N VAL A 29 0.54 9.18 -29.17
CA VAL A 29 0.41 7.89 -28.48
C VAL A 29 1.77 7.32 -28.07
N LEU A 30 2.78 7.35 -28.96
CA LEU A 30 4.12 6.83 -28.65
C LEU A 30 4.84 7.65 -27.56
N ALA A 31 4.64 8.99 -27.54
CA ALA A 31 5.20 9.82 -26.49
C ALA A 31 4.55 9.52 -25.14
N THR A 32 3.24 9.33 -25.11
CA THR A 32 2.51 8.90 -23.91
C THR A 32 2.96 7.52 -23.43
N TRP A 33 3.13 6.57 -24.33
CA TRP A 33 3.65 5.24 -24.02
C TRP A 33 5.04 5.31 -23.39
N LYS A 34 5.98 6.06 -23.99
CA LYS A 34 7.34 6.24 -23.47
C LYS A 34 7.38 6.85 -22.08
N SER A 35 6.42 7.70 -21.71
CA SER A 35 6.36 8.31 -20.39
C SER A 35 5.84 7.37 -19.29
N ARG A 36 5.13 6.31 -19.66
CA ARG A 36 4.48 5.38 -18.71
C ARG A 36 5.22 4.06 -18.56
N ILE A 37 5.73 3.52 -19.67
CA ILE A 37 6.27 2.16 -19.72
C ILE A 37 7.43 1.90 -18.75
N PRO A 38 8.40 2.81 -18.52
CA PRO A 38 9.51 2.52 -17.61
C PRO A 38 9.06 2.18 -16.18
N TRP A 39 8.07 2.93 -15.68
CA TRP A 39 7.50 2.69 -14.36
C TRP A 39 6.66 1.41 -14.30
N LEU A 40 5.88 1.14 -15.34
CA LEU A 40 5.09 -0.10 -15.40
C LEU A 40 5.99 -1.34 -15.44
N LEU A 41 7.10 -1.28 -16.18
CA LEU A 41 8.08 -2.37 -16.18
C LEU A 41 8.74 -2.57 -14.81
N LEU A 42 9.13 -1.48 -14.15
CA LEU A 42 9.69 -1.55 -12.81
C LEU A 42 8.70 -2.17 -11.82
N LEU A 43 7.45 -1.74 -11.84
CA LEU A 43 6.40 -2.28 -10.97
C LEU A 43 6.10 -3.75 -11.32
N MET A 44 6.09 -4.13 -12.59
CA MET A 44 5.90 -5.50 -13.02
C MET A 44 7.02 -6.43 -12.51
N VAL A 45 8.28 -5.98 -12.61
CA VAL A 45 9.42 -6.74 -12.05
C VAL A 45 9.31 -6.83 -10.53
N SER A 46 8.96 -5.73 -9.85
CA SER A 46 8.73 -5.72 -8.41
C SER A 46 7.63 -6.69 -7.98
N ALA A 47 6.55 -6.82 -8.74
CA ALA A 47 5.47 -7.76 -8.45
C ALA A 47 5.93 -9.23 -8.44
N THR A 48 7.07 -9.55 -9.07
CA THR A 48 7.68 -10.88 -9.01
C THR A 48 8.08 -11.27 -7.59
N PHE A 49 8.54 -10.31 -6.79
CA PHE A 49 8.86 -10.55 -5.38
C PHE A 49 7.60 -10.91 -4.57
N THR A 50 6.51 -10.20 -4.80
CA THR A 50 5.21 -10.50 -4.19
C THR A 50 4.73 -11.89 -4.58
N GLY A 51 4.85 -12.25 -5.85
CA GLY A 51 4.55 -13.60 -6.35
C GLY A 51 5.41 -14.67 -5.68
N SER A 52 6.71 -14.42 -5.50
CA SER A 52 7.62 -15.35 -4.82
C SER A 52 7.24 -15.58 -3.36
N ILE A 53 6.74 -14.56 -2.65
CA ILE A 53 6.23 -14.71 -1.28
C ILE A 53 5.03 -15.64 -1.29
N ILE A 54 4.05 -15.44 -2.17
CA ILE A 54 2.86 -16.30 -2.27
C ILE A 54 3.28 -17.75 -2.54
N THR A 55 4.18 -17.98 -3.50
CA THR A 55 4.68 -19.33 -3.83
C THR A 55 5.39 -19.97 -2.65
N SER A 56 6.12 -19.20 -1.83
CA SER A 56 6.78 -19.74 -0.63
C SER A 56 5.81 -20.27 0.43
N PHE A 57 4.54 -19.88 0.37
CA PHE A 57 3.47 -20.34 1.26
C PHE A 57 2.45 -21.23 0.56
N GLU A 58 2.76 -21.76 -0.64
CA GLU A 58 1.83 -22.53 -1.47
C GLU A 58 1.26 -23.74 -0.72
N ASP A 59 2.10 -24.54 -0.07
CA ASP A 59 1.66 -25.72 0.68
C ASP A 59 0.69 -25.35 1.81
N LYS A 60 0.93 -24.26 2.50
CA LYS A 60 0.09 -23.74 3.57
C LYS A 60 -1.24 -23.22 3.03
N LEU A 61 -1.21 -22.52 1.91
CA LEU A 61 -2.42 -22.04 1.23
C LEU A 61 -3.25 -23.19 0.67
N ALA A 62 -2.62 -24.25 0.16
CA ALA A 62 -3.31 -25.45 -0.30
C ALA A 62 -4.07 -26.13 0.82
N SER A 63 -3.54 -26.10 2.05
CA SER A 63 -4.24 -26.67 3.24
C SER A 63 -5.47 -25.85 3.65
N MET A 64 -5.49 -24.54 3.35
CA MET A 64 -6.60 -23.63 3.67
C MET A 64 -6.84 -22.62 2.54
N ILE A 65 -7.39 -23.08 1.43
CA ILE A 65 -7.66 -22.27 0.22
C ILE A 65 -8.42 -20.97 0.52
N ILE A 66 -9.28 -20.97 1.54
CA ILE A 66 -10.05 -19.79 1.94
C ILE A 66 -9.17 -18.56 2.23
N LEU A 67 -7.92 -18.77 2.66
CA LEU A 67 -6.98 -17.68 2.93
C LEU A 67 -6.64 -16.88 1.66
N THR A 68 -6.61 -17.53 0.50
CA THR A 68 -6.31 -16.85 -0.77
C THR A 68 -7.34 -15.81 -1.14
N SER A 69 -8.60 -16.01 -0.72
CA SER A 69 -9.72 -15.09 -1.02
C SER A 69 -9.56 -13.72 -0.36
N PHE A 70 -8.79 -13.61 0.70
CA PHE A 70 -8.58 -12.36 1.43
C PHE A 70 -7.31 -11.60 1.03
N ILE A 71 -6.41 -12.24 0.27
CA ILE A 71 -5.15 -11.62 -0.19
C ILE A 71 -5.41 -10.29 -0.93
N PRO A 72 -6.32 -10.23 -1.94
CA PRO A 72 -6.55 -8.97 -2.66
C PRO A 72 -7.04 -7.84 -1.77
N MET A 73 -7.93 -8.15 -0.81
CA MET A 73 -8.46 -7.15 0.12
C MET A 73 -7.37 -6.59 1.03
N LEU A 74 -6.51 -7.45 1.57
CA LEU A 74 -5.42 -7.05 2.45
C LEU A 74 -4.40 -6.19 1.68
N MET A 75 -3.91 -6.66 0.55
CA MET A 75 -2.96 -5.90 -0.27
C MET A 75 -3.50 -4.53 -0.66
N ASP A 76 -4.75 -4.45 -1.14
CA ASP A 76 -5.38 -3.19 -1.52
C ASP A 76 -5.50 -2.23 -0.31
N THR A 77 -5.95 -2.74 0.83
CA THR A 77 -6.10 -1.94 2.06
C THR A 77 -4.75 -1.41 2.56
N GLY A 78 -3.73 -2.25 2.62
CA GLY A 78 -2.38 -1.88 3.01
C GLY A 78 -1.77 -0.86 2.05
N GLY A 79 -1.79 -1.16 0.76
CA GLY A 79 -1.27 -0.30 -0.30
C GLY A 79 -1.91 1.09 -0.32
N ASN A 80 -3.23 1.16 -0.26
CA ASN A 80 -3.97 2.42 -0.19
C ASN A 80 -3.66 3.20 1.09
N SER A 81 -3.55 2.52 2.23
CA SER A 81 -3.22 3.14 3.51
C SER A 81 -1.83 3.78 3.50
N GLY A 82 -0.83 3.06 2.98
CA GLY A 82 0.53 3.57 2.81
C GLY A 82 0.59 4.72 1.80
N GLY A 83 -0.12 4.60 0.67
CA GLY A 83 -0.22 5.62 -0.35
C GLY A 83 -0.79 6.94 0.19
N GLN A 84 -1.86 6.89 1.01
CA GLN A 84 -2.44 8.07 1.66
C GLN A 84 -1.42 8.78 2.56
N ALA A 85 -0.67 8.04 3.37
CA ALA A 85 0.36 8.61 4.23
C ALA A 85 1.49 9.25 3.40
N SER A 86 1.95 8.57 2.34
CA SER A 86 2.97 9.06 1.44
C SER A 86 2.58 10.38 0.78
N VAL A 87 1.41 10.45 0.16
CA VAL A 87 0.91 11.65 -0.53
C VAL A 87 0.78 12.82 0.44
N THR A 88 0.28 12.57 1.66
CA THR A 88 0.14 13.58 2.70
C THR A 88 1.50 14.16 3.10
N VAL A 89 2.51 13.30 3.27
CA VAL A 89 3.87 13.73 3.64
C VAL A 89 4.57 14.43 2.48
N ILE A 90 4.42 13.96 1.24
CA ILE A 90 4.96 14.64 0.04
C ILE A 90 4.42 16.07 -0.03
N ARG A 91 3.11 16.24 0.18
CA ARG A 91 2.48 17.57 0.22
C ARG A 91 3.08 18.44 1.33
N ALA A 92 3.17 17.93 2.55
CA ALA A 92 3.71 18.66 3.69
C ALA A 92 5.18 19.08 3.48
N LEU A 93 6.00 18.19 2.88
CA LEU A 93 7.38 18.50 2.48
C LEU A 93 7.46 19.58 1.40
N SER A 94 6.53 19.58 0.45
CA SER A 94 6.48 20.57 -0.65
C SER A 94 6.06 21.95 -0.18
N LEU A 95 5.23 22.00 0.88
CA LEU A 95 4.79 23.26 1.51
C LEU A 95 5.73 23.76 2.63
N ASN A 96 6.82 23.02 2.88
CA ASN A 96 7.73 23.27 4.00
C ASN A 96 7.04 23.28 5.38
N GLU A 97 5.91 22.54 5.53
CA GLU A 97 5.23 22.33 6.81
C GLU A 97 6.02 21.38 7.73
N ILE A 98 6.81 20.48 7.14
CA ILE A 98 7.71 19.54 7.82
C ILE A 98 9.07 19.49 7.16
N ASP A 99 10.10 19.11 7.92
CA ASP A 99 11.46 18.90 7.42
C ASP A 99 11.96 17.50 7.77
N MET A 100 13.13 17.12 7.24
CA MET A 100 13.79 15.82 7.47
C MET A 100 14.03 15.53 8.96
N ARG A 101 14.15 16.57 9.81
CA ARG A 101 14.31 16.43 11.27
C ARG A 101 13.05 15.97 11.98
N ASP A 102 11.90 16.13 11.34
CA ASP A 102 10.60 15.80 11.93
C ASP A 102 10.18 14.34 11.70
N ILE A 103 11.04 13.50 11.11
CA ILE A 103 10.72 12.11 10.75
C ILE A 103 10.10 11.32 11.92
N PHE A 104 10.64 11.42 13.12
CA PHE A 104 10.12 10.72 14.28
C PHE A 104 8.75 11.23 14.73
N LYS A 105 8.50 12.54 14.63
CA LYS A 105 7.19 13.14 14.92
C LYS A 105 6.14 12.68 13.92
N VAL A 106 6.52 12.61 12.64
CA VAL A 106 5.65 12.14 11.55
C VAL A 106 5.32 10.66 11.75
N ILE A 107 6.33 9.81 11.97
CA ILE A 107 6.13 8.38 12.23
C ILE A 107 5.24 8.17 13.46
N TRP A 108 5.47 8.89 14.55
CA TRP A 108 4.65 8.79 15.76
C TRP A 108 3.20 9.22 15.54
N LYS A 109 2.98 10.22 14.70
CA LYS A 109 1.63 10.64 14.30
C LYS A 109 0.96 9.55 13.47
N GLU A 110 1.64 9.05 12.42
CA GLU A 110 1.09 8.04 11.51
C GLU A 110 0.90 6.68 12.19
N LEU A 111 1.73 6.30 13.16
CA LEU A 111 1.51 5.12 14.00
C LEU A 111 0.14 5.20 14.70
N ARG A 112 -0.17 6.32 15.36
CA ARG A 112 -1.44 6.49 16.06
C ARG A 112 -2.63 6.50 15.08
N VAL A 113 -2.50 7.19 13.96
CA VAL A 113 -3.51 7.18 12.92
C VAL A 113 -3.69 5.77 12.35
N GLY A 114 -2.60 5.05 12.13
CA GLY A 114 -2.61 3.67 11.65
C GLY A 114 -3.32 2.72 12.60
N LEU A 115 -3.03 2.81 13.90
CA LEU A 115 -3.72 2.01 14.92
C LEU A 115 -5.24 2.28 14.95
N ILE A 116 -5.66 3.54 14.89
CA ILE A 116 -7.07 3.88 14.86
C ILE A 116 -7.73 3.37 13.58
N CYS A 117 -7.13 3.62 12.42
CA CYS A 117 -7.66 3.15 11.13
C CYS A 117 -7.69 1.62 11.06
N GLY A 118 -6.58 0.96 11.41
CA GLY A 118 -6.47 -0.49 11.37
C GLY A 118 -7.48 -1.17 12.29
N THR A 119 -7.64 -0.67 13.52
CA THR A 119 -8.65 -1.21 14.46
C THR A 119 -10.07 -0.98 13.95
N SER A 120 -10.36 0.21 13.40
CA SER A 120 -11.69 0.50 12.82
C SER A 120 -11.99 -0.45 11.66
N LEU A 121 -11.04 -0.64 10.75
CA LEU A 121 -11.20 -1.55 9.62
C LEU A 121 -11.33 -3.00 10.08
N ALA A 122 -10.56 -3.42 11.08
CA ALA A 122 -10.65 -4.78 11.63
C ALA A 122 -12.03 -5.05 12.23
N VAL A 123 -12.58 -4.13 13.00
CA VAL A 123 -13.94 -4.26 13.58
C VAL A 123 -15.00 -4.33 12.48
N ILE A 124 -14.93 -3.44 11.50
CA ILE A 124 -15.89 -3.41 10.37
C ILE A 124 -15.75 -4.70 9.54
N ASN A 125 -14.52 -5.14 9.27
CA ASN A 125 -14.29 -6.37 8.53
C ASN A 125 -14.79 -7.59 9.28
N PHE A 126 -14.60 -7.66 10.59
CA PHE A 126 -15.13 -8.76 11.42
C PHE A 126 -16.65 -8.89 11.25
N VAL A 127 -17.37 -7.78 11.35
CA VAL A 127 -18.81 -7.75 11.12
C VAL A 127 -19.17 -8.13 9.67
N LYS A 128 -18.42 -7.59 8.69
CA LYS A 128 -18.60 -7.89 7.26
C LYS A 128 -18.41 -9.38 6.96
N VAL A 129 -17.37 -9.99 7.51
CA VAL A 129 -17.10 -11.43 7.33
C VAL A 129 -18.23 -12.28 7.89
N LEU A 130 -18.75 -11.95 9.06
CA LEU A 130 -19.87 -12.69 9.65
C LEU A 130 -21.16 -12.53 8.85
N LEU A 131 -21.51 -11.31 8.45
CA LEU A 131 -22.77 -11.01 7.78
C LEU A 131 -22.74 -11.30 6.29
N VAL A 132 -21.69 -10.85 5.60
CA VAL A 132 -21.62 -10.94 4.13
C VAL A 132 -21.00 -12.27 3.71
N ASP A 133 -19.77 -12.55 4.12
CA ASP A 133 -19.02 -13.67 3.58
C ASP A 133 -19.62 -15.01 4.06
N ARG A 134 -19.99 -15.11 5.33
CA ARG A 134 -20.52 -16.35 5.90
C ARG A 134 -22.03 -16.50 5.71
N LEU A 135 -22.82 -15.46 6.01
CA LEU A 135 -24.28 -15.56 5.99
C LEU A 135 -24.87 -15.37 4.59
N MET A 136 -24.39 -14.35 3.82
CA MET A 136 -24.94 -14.05 2.50
C MET A 136 -24.28 -14.86 1.38
N LEU A 137 -22.95 -15.02 1.40
CA LEU A 137 -22.20 -15.73 0.37
C LEU A 137 -21.99 -17.22 0.68
N GLY A 138 -22.37 -17.67 1.88
CA GLY A 138 -22.28 -19.08 2.27
C GLY A 138 -20.84 -19.63 2.34
N MET A 139 -19.85 -18.78 2.59
CA MET A 139 -18.43 -19.15 2.67
C MET A 139 -18.16 -19.95 3.96
N THR A 140 -18.48 -21.24 3.97
CA THR A 140 -18.39 -22.11 5.16
C THR A 140 -16.96 -22.32 5.67
N GLY A 141 -15.94 -22.08 4.83
CA GLY A 141 -14.52 -22.16 5.21
C GLY A 141 -14.04 -21.01 6.10
N VAL A 142 -14.82 -19.93 6.23
CA VAL A 142 -14.46 -18.76 7.05
C VAL A 142 -14.83 -19.06 8.51
N THR A 143 -13.86 -19.61 9.25
CA THR A 143 -13.99 -19.84 10.69
C THR A 143 -13.69 -18.58 11.50
N LEU A 144 -14.06 -18.56 12.78
CA LEU A 144 -13.73 -17.46 13.69
C LEU A 144 -12.20 -17.23 13.79
N LYS A 145 -11.41 -18.30 13.71
CA LYS A 145 -9.95 -18.20 13.72
C LYS A 145 -9.42 -17.51 12.46
N VAL A 146 -9.98 -17.83 11.29
CA VAL A 146 -9.63 -17.15 10.02
C VAL A 146 -9.96 -15.67 10.10
N ASP A 147 -11.15 -15.32 10.61
CA ASP A 147 -11.56 -13.93 10.76
C ASP A 147 -10.65 -13.17 11.75
N LEU A 148 -10.24 -13.83 12.85
CA LEU A 148 -9.27 -13.25 13.79
C LEU A 148 -7.91 -12.97 13.10
N VAL A 149 -7.42 -13.92 12.28
CA VAL A 149 -6.17 -13.72 11.51
C VAL A 149 -6.29 -12.50 10.59
N ILE A 150 -7.38 -12.37 9.86
CA ILE A 150 -7.61 -11.25 8.95
C ILE A 150 -7.68 -9.93 9.73
N SER A 151 -8.41 -9.91 10.85
CA SER A 151 -8.57 -8.72 11.69
C SER A 151 -7.26 -8.26 12.32
N LEU A 152 -6.44 -9.18 12.82
CA LEU A 152 -5.11 -8.88 13.36
C LEU A 152 -4.18 -8.38 12.25
N THR A 153 -4.23 -9.00 11.08
CA THR A 153 -3.47 -8.57 9.91
C THR A 153 -3.81 -7.13 9.55
N LEU A 154 -5.10 -6.76 9.45
CA LEU A 154 -5.55 -5.40 9.15
C LEU A 154 -4.99 -4.36 10.12
N ILE A 155 -4.98 -4.64 11.42
CA ILE A 155 -4.45 -3.71 12.42
C ILE A 155 -2.96 -3.46 12.18
N VAL A 156 -2.19 -4.53 12.03
CA VAL A 156 -0.73 -4.44 11.94
C VAL A 156 -0.31 -3.90 10.57
N GLU A 157 -0.90 -4.41 9.49
CA GLU A 157 -0.52 -3.99 8.12
C GLU A 157 -0.85 -2.51 7.87
N VAL A 158 -2.06 -2.04 8.23
CA VAL A 158 -2.45 -0.63 8.04
C VAL A 158 -1.55 0.30 8.84
N THR A 159 -1.18 -0.11 10.06
CA THR A 159 -0.26 0.65 10.90
C THR A 159 1.14 0.73 10.28
N LEU A 160 1.70 -0.42 9.88
CA LEU A 160 3.03 -0.46 9.25
C LEU A 160 3.02 0.21 7.87
N ALA A 161 1.96 0.03 7.08
CA ALA A 161 1.80 0.68 5.79
C ALA A 161 1.89 2.21 5.90
N LYS A 162 1.20 2.81 6.88
CA LYS A 162 1.28 4.26 7.13
C LYS A 162 2.67 4.70 7.57
N MET A 163 3.31 3.93 8.46
CA MET A 163 4.68 4.23 8.90
C MET A 163 5.69 4.16 7.75
N ILE A 164 5.58 3.17 6.88
CA ILE A 164 6.41 3.03 5.67
C ILE A 164 6.12 4.16 4.70
N GLY A 165 4.84 4.37 4.38
CA GLY A 165 4.40 5.39 3.44
C GLY A 165 4.84 6.80 3.83
N CYS A 166 4.79 7.17 5.10
CA CYS A 166 5.24 8.47 5.57
C CYS A 166 6.78 8.61 5.61
N SER A 167 7.48 7.51 5.83
CA SER A 167 8.95 7.53 5.99
C SER A 167 9.67 7.67 4.65
N LEU A 168 9.19 6.97 3.62
CA LEU A 168 9.85 6.91 2.31
C LEU A 168 10.08 8.27 1.65
N PRO A 169 9.11 9.20 1.59
CA PRO A 169 9.34 10.53 1.01
C PRO A 169 10.37 11.36 1.79
N ILE A 170 10.41 11.24 3.12
CA ILE A 170 11.37 11.94 3.97
C ILE A 170 12.78 11.39 3.73
N ILE A 171 12.90 10.05 3.64
CA ILE A 171 14.18 9.39 3.33
C ILE A 171 14.66 9.79 1.93
N ALA A 172 13.76 9.81 0.93
CA ALA A 172 14.09 10.25 -0.42
C ALA A 172 14.65 11.68 -0.43
N LYS A 173 14.00 12.61 0.27
CA LYS A 173 14.50 13.99 0.42
C LYS A 173 15.88 14.02 1.06
N ARG A 174 16.14 13.20 2.07
CA ARG A 174 17.46 13.08 2.72
C ARG A 174 18.54 12.58 1.77
N LEU A 175 18.19 11.66 0.86
CA LEU A 175 19.07 11.13 -0.18
C LEU A 175 19.19 12.05 -1.41
N LYS A 176 18.61 13.26 -1.34
CA LYS A 176 18.54 14.24 -2.45
C LYS A 176 17.78 13.72 -3.68
N LEU A 177 16.92 12.74 -3.48
CA LEU A 177 15.97 12.27 -4.47
C LEU A 177 14.67 13.09 -4.38
N ASP A 178 13.91 13.12 -5.47
CA ASP A 178 12.60 13.76 -5.47
C ASP A 178 11.62 12.95 -4.62
N PRO A 179 11.05 13.49 -3.52
CA PRO A 179 10.09 12.77 -2.69
C PRO A 179 8.87 12.26 -3.47
N ALA A 180 8.48 12.92 -4.55
CA ALA A 180 7.34 12.52 -5.37
C ALA A 180 7.57 11.18 -6.11
N VAL A 181 8.81 10.73 -6.26
CA VAL A 181 9.14 9.40 -6.80
C VAL A 181 8.74 8.29 -5.83
N MET A 182 8.76 8.56 -4.52
CA MET A 182 8.27 7.65 -3.47
C MET A 182 6.75 7.74 -3.33
N SER A 183 6.08 7.70 -4.44
CA SER A 183 4.64 7.88 -4.59
C SER A 183 3.86 6.59 -4.35
N SER A 184 2.53 6.70 -4.43
CA SER A 184 1.60 5.61 -4.15
C SER A 184 1.98 4.27 -4.80
N PRO A 185 2.28 4.15 -6.11
CA PRO A 185 2.60 2.85 -6.72
C PRO A 185 3.86 2.19 -6.16
N PHE A 186 4.88 2.97 -5.81
CA PHE A 186 6.10 2.44 -5.22
C PHE A 186 5.87 1.96 -3.78
N VAL A 187 5.16 2.78 -2.98
CA VAL A 187 4.76 2.42 -1.61
C VAL A 187 3.90 1.16 -1.62
N THR A 188 2.91 1.08 -2.51
CA THR A 188 2.02 -0.07 -2.64
C THR A 188 2.81 -1.37 -2.84
N THR A 189 3.76 -1.40 -3.76
CA THR A 189 4.56 -2.61 -4.02
C THR A 189 5.35 -3.08 -2.79
N ILE A 190 5.92 -2.16 -2.00
CA ILE A 190 6.62 -2.51 -0.77
C ILE A 190 5.65 -3.02 0.28
N VAL A 191 4.53 -2.32 0.44
CA VAL A 191 3.51 -2.66 1.42
C VAL A 191 2.86 -4.00 1.11
N ASP A 192 2.59 -4.32 -0.16
CA ASP A 192 2.01 -5.60 -0.59
C ASP A 192 2.85 -6.79 -0.12
N ALA A 193 4.17 -6.71 -0.32
CA ALA A 193 5.08 -7.76 0.14
C ALA A 193 5.06 -7.92 1.66
N ILE A 194 5.04 -6.82 2.40
CA ILE A 194 5.01 -6.81 3.86
C ILE A 194 3.66 -7.30 4.38
N SER A 195 2.55 -6.88 3.78
CA SER A 195 1.20 -7.33 4.12
C SER A 195 1.07 -8.85 4.00
N LEU A 196 1.58 -9.44 2.93
CA LEU A 196 1.58 -10.91 2.77
C LEU A 196 2.40 -11.62 3.85
N LEU A 197 3.59 -11.11 4.18
CA LEU A 197 4.41 -11.70 5.23
C LEU A 197 3.72 -11.64 6.60
N ILE A 198 3.08 -10.52 6.93
CA ILE A 198 2.29 -10.36 8.15
C ILE A 198 1.12 -11.34 8.15
N TYR A 199 0.36 -11.39 7.05
CA TYR A 199 -0.81 -12.25 6.91
C TYR A 199 -0.46 -13.72 7.09
N PHE A 200 0.54 -14.21 6.35
CA PHE A 200 0.98 -15.60 6.46
C PHE A 200 1.65 -15.90 7.80
N GLY A 201 2.32 -14.91 8.39
CA GLY A 201 2.85 -15.04 9.75
C GLY A 201 1.73 -15.28 10.78
N PHE A 202 0.67 -14.47 10.76
CA PHE A 202 -0.49 -14.69 11.64
C PHE A 202 -1.24 -15.97 11.30
N ALA A 203 -1.43 -16.30 10.01
CA ALA A 203 -2.08 -17.54 9.61
C ALA A 203 -1.32 -18.76 10.17
N THR A 204 0.00 -18.78 10.01
CA THR A 204 0.84 -19.86 10.55
C THR A 204 0.74 -19.93 12.08
N ALA A 205 0.82 -18.81 12.77
CA ALA A 205 0.83 -18.77 14.23
C ALA A 205 -0.53 -19.15 14.86
N VAL A 206 -1.64 -18.71 14.27
CA VAL A 206 -2.99 -18.85 14.85
C VAL A 206 -3.68 -20.15 14.36
N LEU A 207 -3.45 -20.51 13.09
CA LEU A 207 -4.09 -21.67 12.47
C LEU A 207 -3.24 -22.95 12.55
N HIS A 208 -1.96 -22.81 12.95
CA HIS A 208 -1.00 -23.91 13.06
C HIS A 208 -0.79 -24.68 11.74
N ILE A 209 -0.68 -23.94 10.63
CA ILE A 209 -0.45 -24.46 9.28
C ILE A 209 0.98 -24.24 8.79
#